data_643ea989649dfbc74419c60b2315726e
#
_entry.id   643ea989649dfbc74419c60b2315726e
#
_cell.length_a   1.000
_cell.length_b   1.000
_cell.length_c   1.000
_cell.angle_alpha   90.00
_cell.angle_beta   90.00
_cell.angle_gamma   90.00
#
_symmetry.space_group_name_H-M   'P 1'
#
loop_
_entity.id
_entity.type
_entity.pdbx_description
1 polymer ?
#
loop_
_entity_poly.entity_id
_entity_poly.type
_entity_poly.pdbx_seq_one_letter_code
_entity_poly.pdbx_strand_id
1 'polypeptide(L)'
;FMTEAENIFNSVKDENIEAHAVTLTWDAIDATATKIVLSADGKADITYTLKSTDIANKKAYIDGLEESTSYTAKLYNVDKLRGTVTFKTAIDFQGKTPVYEGDDLVTVLEGAADGANIVLVSGSFVLGDYALNKSVIISGYDKANMPTIYGRLQPEAGASSIEINNIIFRGDTPGAEELVSNF
;
A
#
# COMPACT_ATOMS: atom_id res chain seq x y z
N PHE A 1 -19.87 -16.04 -35.64
CA PHE A 1 -18.57 -15.64 -35.07
C PHE A 1 -18.80 -14.41 -34.18
N MET A 2 -18.81 -14.59 -32.87
CA MET A 2 -18.68 -13.46 -31.97
C MET A 2 -17.17 -13.15 -31.90
N THR A 3 -16.77 -12.05 -32.50
CA THR A 3 -15.43 -11.46 -32.22
C THR A 3 -15.48 -10.92 -30.79
N GLU A 4 -14.68 -11.46 -29.89
CA GLU A 4 -14.42 -10.84 -28.60
C GLU A 4 -14.01 -9.38 -28.85
N ALA A 5 -14.63 -8.45 -28.14
CA ALA A 5 -14.26 -7.05 -28.24
C ALA A 5 -12.82 -6.91 -27.73
N GLU A 6 -11.94 -6.38 -28.58
CA GLU A 6 -10.55 -6.13 -28.22
C GLU A 6 -10.48 -5.28 -26.93
N ASN A 7 -9.70 -5.75 -25.95
CA ASN A 7 -9.49 -5.01 -24.71
C ASN A 7 -8.56 -3.82 -24.98
N ILE A 8 -9.11 -2.62 -24.95
CA ILE A 8 -8.37 -1.39 -25.22
C ILE A 8 -7.78 -0.73 -23.96
N PHE A 9 -8.05 -1.24 -22.75
CA PHE A 9 -7.36 -0.77 -21.55
C PHE A 9 -5.89 -1.16 -21.56
N ASN A 10 -5.05 -0.22 -21.14
CA ASN A 10 -3.66 -0.52 -20.80
C ASN A 10 -3.61 -1.13 -19.39
N SER A 11 -2.58 -1.94 -19.12
CA SER A 11 -2.31 -2.42 -17.77
C SER A 11 -2.03 -1.23 -16.83
N VAL A 12 -2.56 -1.30 -15.61
CA VAL A 12 -2.32 -0.26 -14.60
C VAL A 12 -0.93 -0.46 -14.00
N LYS A 13 -0.10 0.56 -14.06
CA LYS A 13 1.24 0.55 -13.46
C LYS A 13 1.16 1.06 -12.02
N ASP A 14 2.09 0.64 -11.16
CA ASP A 14 2.14 1.03 -9.75
C ASP A 14 2.17 2.55 -9.56
N GLU A 15 2.88 3.27 -10.44
CA GLU A 15 2.94 4.74 -10.45
C GLU A 15 1.59 5.45 -10.69
N ASN A 16 0.60 4.72 -11.18
CA ASN A 16 -0.75 5.19 -11.46
C ASN A 16 -1.77 4.78 -10.37
N ILE A 17 -1.31 4.13 -9.30
CA ILE A 17 -2.13 3.64 -8.20
C ILE A 17 -1.82 4.44 -6.95
N GLU A 18 -2.86 5.06 -6.39
CA GLU A 18 -2.82 5.76 -5.11
C GLU A 18 -3.69 5.02 -4.09
N ALA A 19 -3.66 5.44 -2.83
CA ALA A 19 -4.50 4.84 -1.79
C ALA A 19 -5.99 5.06 -2.07
N HIS A 20 -6.36 6.23 -2.58
CA HIS A 20 -7.75 6.61 -2.79
C HIS A 20 -8.07 7.01 -4.23
N ALA A 21 -7.16 6.74 -5.17
CA ALA A 21 -7.35 7.08 -6.57
C ALA A 21 -6.57 6.15 -7.51
N VAL A 22 -6.96 6.19 -8.79
CA VAL A 22 -6.26 5.50 -9.86
C VAL A 22 -6.26 6.34 -11.13
N THR A 23 -5.15 6.27 -11.86
CA THR A 23 -5.09 6.77 -13.24
C THR A 23 -5.22 5.61 -14.22
N LEU A 24 -6.28 5.58 -15.00
CA LEU A 24 -6.52 4.59 -16.04
C LEU A 24 -6.23 5.17 -17.42
N THR A 25 -5.57 4.39 -18.26
CA THR A 25 -5.26 4.76 -19.64
C THR A 25 -5.73 3.68 -20.62
N TRP A 26 -6.02 4.08 -21.86
CA TRP A 26 -6.48 3.16 -22.89
C TRP A 26 -5.99 3.58 -24.28
N ASP A 27 -5.95 2.64 -25.20
CA ASP A 27 -5.65 2.89 -26.60
C ASP A 27 -6.95 3.22 -27.36
N ALA A 28 -6.97 4.33 -28.06
CA ALA A 28 -8.15 4.70 -28.84
C ALA A 28 -8.06 4.09 -30.24
N ILE A 29 -8.76 3.00 -30.43
CA ILE A 29 -9.12 2.54 -31.76
C ILE A 29 -10.43 3.21 -32.20
N ASP A 30 -11.31 3.56 -31.25
CA ASP A 30 -12.56 4.31 -31.46
C ASP A 30 -12.73 5.38 -30.38
N ALA A 31 -12.78 6.64 -30.76
CA ALA A 31 -12.86 7.81 -29.85
C ALA A 31 -14.20 7.93 -29.08
N THR A 32 -14.87 6.83 -28.74
CA THR A 32 -16.26 6.86 -28.26
C THR A 32 -16.48 6.19 -26.91
N ALA A 33 -15.43 6.10 -26.09
CA ALA A 33 -15.61 5.70 -24.71
C ALA A 33 -16.45 6.75 -23.95
N THR A 34 -17.41 6.31 -23.14
CA THR A 34 -18.37 7.21 -22.46
C THR A 34 -18.26 7.14 -20.95
N LYS A 35 -17.98 5.97 -20.40
CA LYS A 35 -17.93 5.75 -18.94
C LYS A 35 -16.96 4.64 -18.58
N ILE A 36 -16.47 4.71 -17.34
CA ILE A 36 -15.77 3.63 -16.66
C ILE A 36 -16.61 3.20 -15.45
N VAL A 37 -16.81 1.92 -15.27
CA VAL A 37 -17.46 1.35 -14.10
C VAL A 37 -16.42 0.56 -13.31
N LEU A 38 -16.25 0.90 -12.03
CA LEU A 38 -15.38 0.21 -11.10
C LEU A 38 -16.23 -0.64 -10.16
N SER A 39 -15.91 -1.92 -10.04
CA SER A 39 -16.56 -2.86 -9.11
C SER A 39 -15.53 -3.40 -8.14
N ALA A 40 -15.91 -3.53 -6.87
CA ALA A 40 -15.14 -4.21 -5.82
C ALA A 40 -16.07 -5.16 -5.05
N ASP A 41 -15.50 -6.25 -4.52
CA ASP A 41 -16.29 -7.26 -3.82
C ASP A 41 -17.00 -6.67 -2.59
N GLY A 42 -18.31 -6.98 -2.47
CA GLY A 42 -19.14 -6.50 -1.37
C GLY A 42 -19.47 -4.99 -1.39
N LYS A 43 -19.13 -4.26 -2.47
CA LYS A 43 -19.32 -2.81 -2.59
C LYS A 43 -20.23 -2.45 -3.76
N ALA A 44 -20.84 -1.27 -3.69
CA ALA A 44 -21.60 -0.70 -4.81
C ALA A 44 -20.64 -0.27 -5.94
N ASP A 45 -21.08 -0.46 -7.18
CA ASP A 45 -20.33 -0.02 -8.35
C ASP A 45 -20.17 1.50 -8.37
N ILE A 46 -18.98 1.96 -8.72
CA ILE A 46 -18.67 3.37 -8.95
C ILE A 46 -18.70 3.62 -10.45
N THR A 47 -19.56 4.53 -10.92
CA THR A 47 -19.61 4.93 -12.33
C THR A 47 -18.96 6.28 -12.53
N TYR A 48 -17.89 6.32 -13.30
CA TYR A 48 -17.21 7.54 -13.72
C TYR A 48 -17.57 7.87 -15.16
N THR A 49 -18.26 9.00 -15.37
CA THR A 49 -18.56 9.51 -16.71
C THR A 49 -17.34 10.24 -17.27
N LEU A 50 -16.86 9.80 -18.42
CA LEU A 50 -15.68 10.39 -19.07
C LEU A 50 -15.96 11.82 -19.54
N LYS A 51 -15.05 12.72 -19.19
CA LYS A 51 -15.03 14.11 -19.65
C LYS A 51 -14.40 14.19 -21.06
N SER A 52 -14.66 15.25 -21.78
CA SER A 52 -14.03 15.46 -23.09
C SER A 52 -12.50 15.48 -23.03
N THR A 53 -11.94 15.98 -21.94
CA THR A 53 -10.49 15.96 -21.66
C THR A 53 -9.95 14.56 -21.47
N ASP A 54 -10.68 13.69 -20.78
CA ASP A 54 -10.28 12.30 -20.54
C ASP A 54 -10.22 11.54 -21.85
N ILE A 55 -11.24 11.74 -22.71
CA ILE A 55 -11.32 11.12 -24.04
C ILE A 55 -10.20 11.61 -24.93
N ALA A 56 -9.91 12.92 -24.96
CA ALA A 56 -8.85 13.51 -25.76
C ALA A 56 -7.46 13.01 -25.35
N ASN A 57 -7.23 12.86 -24.03
CA ASN A 57 -5.96 12.40 -23.46
C ASN A 57 -5.88 10.88 -23.30
N LYS A 58 -6.97 10.15 -23.56
CA LYS A 58 -7.09 8.69 -23.33
C LYS A 58 -6.67 8.29 -21.91
N LYS A 59 -7.04 9.12 -20.95
CA LYS A 59 -6.60 9.04 -19.57
C LYS A 59 -7.69 9.57 -18.65
N ALA A 60 -8.04 8.80 -17.61
CA ALA A 60 -8.97 9.22 -16.58
C ALA A 60 -8.32 9.08 -15.21
N TYR A 61 -8.42 10.14 -14.39
CA TYR A 61 -8.09 10.11 -12.97
C TYR A 61 -9.40 9.95 -12.20
N ILE A 62 -9.49 8.87 -11.41
CA ILE A 62 -10.70 8.51 -10.65
C ILE A 62 -10.31 8.45 -9.19
N ASP A 63 -10.90 9.33 -8.40
CA ASP A 63 -10.71 9.46 -6.94
C ASP A 63 -11.90 8.88 -6.15
N GLY A 64 -11.84 8.97 -4.82
CA GLY A 64 -12.88 8.47 -3.93
C GLY A 64 -12.92 6.95 -3.78
N LEU A 65 -11.82 6.28 -4.10
CA LEU A 65 -11.65 4.83 -3.91
C LEU A 65 -11.29 4.52 -2.46
N GLU A 66 -11.58 3.30 -2.03
CA GLU A 66 -11.12 2.81 -0.73
C GLU A 66 -9.70 2.26 -0.84
N GLU A 67 -8.89 2.47 0.18
CA GLU A 67 -7.52 1.96 0.27
C GLU A 67 -7.46 0.42 0.30
N SER A 68 -6.34 -0.13 -0.09
CA SER A 68 -6.04 -1.58 -0.03
C SER A 68 -7.14 -2.48 -0.64
N THR A 69 -7.91 -1.94 -1.60
CA THR A 69 -9.10 -2.57 -2.18
C THR A 69 -8.83 -2.97 -3.63
N SER A 70 -9.20 -4.22 -3.98
CA SER A 70 -9.12 -4.73 -5.36
C SER A 70 -10.32 -4.28 -6.16
N TYR A 71 -10.08 -3.61 -7.28
CA TYR A 71 -11.08 -3.11 -8.20
C TYR A 71 -10.96 -3.79 -9.57
N THR A 72 -12.13 -4.00 -10.20
CA THR A 72 -12.25 -4.32 -11.62
C THR A 72 -12.82 -3.10 -12.33
N ALA A 73 -12.07 -2.49 -13.23
CA ALA A 73 -12.52 -1.36 -14.05
C ALA A 73 -12.94 -1.86 -15.42
N LYS A 74 -14.12 -1.43 -15.87
CA LYS A 74 -14.71 -1.73 -17.18
C LYS A 74 -14.95 -0.45 -17.95
N LEU A 75 -14.37 -0.33 -19.14
CA LEU A 75 -14.56 0.79 -20.05
C LEU A 75 -15.70 0.51 -21.01
N TYR A 76 -16.61 1.45 -21.17
CA TYR A 76 -17.78 1.31 -22.03
C TYR A 76 -17.88 2.42 -23.08
N ASN A 77 -18.33 2.05 -24.26
CA ASN A 77 -18.93 2.96 -25.23
C ASN A 77 -20.44 2.78 -25.16
N VAL A 78 -21.13 3.71 -24.51
CA VAL A 78 -22.55 3.61 -24.13
C VAL A 78 -22.77 2.33 -23.30
N ASP A 79 -23.20 1.23 -23.91
CA ASP A 79 -23.43 -0.05 -23.27
C ASP A 79 -22.49 -1.17 -23.77
N LYS A 80 -21.66 -0.86 -24.77
CA LYS A 80 -20.72 -1.83 -25.32
C LYS A 80 -19.42 -1.84 -24.50
N LEU A 81 -19.09 -2.98 -23.90
CA LEU A 81 -17.82 -3.17 -23.19
C LEU A 81 -16.66 -3.06 -24.19
N ARG A 82 -15.64 -2.24 -23.86
CA ARG A 82 -14.46 -1.98 -24.68
C ARG A 82 -13.16 -2.45 -24.04
N GLY A 83 -13.17 -2.67 -22.74
CA GLY A 83 -12.01 -3.17 -22.03
C GLY A 83 -12.28 -3.43 -20.57
N THR A 84 -11.43 -4.27 -19.98
CA THR A 84 -11.44 -4.60 -18.56
C THR A 84 -10.02 -4.63 -18.06
N VAL A 85 -9.78 -4.03 -16.88
CA VAL A 85 -8.50 -4.09 -16.18
C VAL A 85 -8.76 -4.22 -14.68
N THR A 86 -7.84 -4.87 -13.98
CA THR A 86 -7.88 -5.00 -12.51
C THR A 86 -6.69 -4.31 -11.90
N PHE A 87 -6.88 -3.75 -10.72
CA PHE A 87 -5.82 -3.15 -9.91
C PHE A 87 -6.21 -3.23 -8.43
N LYS A 88 -5.24 -3.00 -7.56
CA LYS A 88 -5.48 -2.85 -6.12
C LYS A 88 -4.96 -1.49 -5.69
N THR A 89 -5.79 -0.70 -5.00
CA THR A 89 -5.38 0.59 -4.43
C THR A 89 -4.28 0.40 -3.37
N ALA A 90 -3.42 1.40 -3.22
CA ALA A 90 -2.36 1.40 -2.22
C ALA A 90 -2.93 1.51 -0.80
N ILE A 91 -2.07 1.34 0.19
CA ILE A 91 -2.39 1.56 1.60
C ILE A 91 -2.23 3.05 1.91
N ASP A 92 -3.15 3.64 2.68
CA ASP A 92 -2.98 4.98 3.23
C ASP A 92 -2.30 4.91 4.60
N PHE A 93 -1.05 5.32 4.66
CA PHE A 93 -0.31 5.39 5.91
C PHE A 93 -0.56 6.68 6.71
N GLN A 94 -1.42 7.57 6.25
CA GLN A 94 -1.79 8.82 6.93
C GLN A 94 -0.58 9.66 7.35
N GLY A 95 0.42 9.77 6.49
CA GLY A 95 1.66 10.51 6.75
C GLY A 95 2.68 9.80 7.63
N LYS A 96 2.44 8.55 8.02
CA LYS A 96 3.44 7.72 8.72
C LYS A 96 4.49 7.23 7.72
N THR A 97 5.68 6.94 8.22
CA THR A 97 6.75 6.34 7.41
C THR A 97 6.56 4.82 7.36
N PRO A 98 6.17 4.22 6.21
CA PRO A 98 6.07 2.77 6.09
C PRO A 98 7.46 2.14 6.00
N VAL A 99 7.60 0.96 6.60
CA VAL A 99 8.78 0.10 6.52
C VAL A 99 8.32 -1.29 6.15
N TYR A 100 8.87 -1.82 5.07
CA TYR A 100 8.51 -3.12 4.53
C TYR A 100 9.53 -4.19 4.93
N GLU A 101 9.13 -5.44 4.88
CA GLU A 101 10.06 -6.55 5.08
C GLU A 101 11.20 -6.49 4.06
N GLY A 102 12.44 -6.54 4.56
CA GLY A 102 13.65 -6.36 3.76
C GLY A 102 14.25 -4.95 3.83
N ASP A 103 13.50 -3.96 4.31
CA ASP A 103 14.07 -2.66 4.62
C ASP A 103 14.96 -2.73 5.87
N ASP A 104 16.00 -1.91 5.90
CA ASP A 104 16.88 -1.78 7.07
C ASP A 104 16.22 -0.84 8.11
N LEU A 105 15.63 -1.43 9.14
CA LEU A 105 14.97 -0.70 10.22
C LEU A 105 15.94 0.23 10.97
N VAL A 106 17.22 -0.15 11.11
CA VAL A 106 18.24 0.71 11.75
C VAL A 106 18.44 1.98 10.95
N THR A 107 18.64 1.86 9.64
CA THR A 107 18.78 3.03 8.74
C THR A 107 17.55 3.92 8.79
N VAL A 108 16.34 3.36 8.84
CA VAL A 108 15.10 4.14 8.96
C VAL A 108 15.06 4.90 10.28
N LEU A 109 15.40 4.26 11.40
CA LEU A 109 15.43 4.89 12.72
C LEU A 109 16.51 5.97 12.81
N GLU A 110 17.68 5.78 12.22
CA GLU A 110 18.75 6.78 12.17
C GLU A 110 18.32 8.03 11.41
N GLY A 111 17.64 7.86 10.27
CA GLY A 111 17.13 8.96 9.44
C GLY A 111 15.85 9.61 9.98
N ALA A 112 15.18 9.01 10.96
CA ALA A 112 13.92 9.52 11.48
C ALA A 112 14.09 10.83 12.25
N ALA A 113 13.13 11.75 12.11
CA ALA A 113 13.04 12.95 12.95
C ALA A 113 12.64 12.60 14.39
N ASP A 114 12.92 13.50 15.35
CA ASP A 114 12.36 13.38 16.69
C ASP A 114 10.82 13.44 16.65
N GLY A 115 10.17 12.51 17.31
CA GLY A 115 8.72 12.34 17.25
C GLY A 115 8.19 11.63 16.01
N ALA A 116 9.04 11.03 15.19
CA ALA A 116 8.62 10.32 13.97
C ALA A 116 7.64 9.18 14.27
N ASN A 117 6.69 8.99 13.36
CA ASN A 117 5.72 7.90 13.39
C ASN A 117 6.05 6.89 12.29
N ILE A 118 6.49 5.71 12.69
CA ILE A 118 6.97 4.64 11.82
C ILE A 118 5.95 3.49 11.87
N VAL A 119 5.60 2.95 10.71
CA VAL A 119 4.69 1.82 10.62
C VAL A 119 5.36 0.64 9.91
N LEU A 120 5.48 -0.47 10.62
CA LEU A 120 5.97 -1.74 10.04
C LEU A 120 4.80 -2.45 9.38
N VAL A 121 4.91 -2.71 8.06
CA VAL A 121 3.77 -3.22 7.29
C VAL A 121 3.49 -4.68 7.62
N SER A 122 4.50 -5.52 7.60
CA SER A 122 4.45 -6.93 8.00
C SER A 122 5.86 -7.50 8.01
N GLY A 123 6.02 -8.74 8.47
CA GLY A 123 7.27 -9.48 8.35
C GLY A 123 8.19 -9.36 9.55
N SER A 124 9.47 -9.59 9.30
CA SER A 124 10.51 -9.68 10.33
C SER A 124 11.60 -8.64 10.09
N PHE A 125 11.99 -7.94 11.16
CA PHE A 125 12.98 -6.87 11.13
C PHE A 125 14.10 -7.17 12.12
N VAL A 126 15.34 -6.99 11.70
CA VAL A 126 16.50 -7.14 12.57
C VAL A 126 16.93 -5.76 13.05
N LEU A 127 16.88 -5.54 14.37
CA LEU A 127 17.30 -4.31 15.00
C LEU A 127 18.68 -4.46 15.68
N GLY A 128 19.01 -5.65 16.18
CA GLY A 128 20.17 -5.85 17.04
C GLY A 128 20.05 -5.09 18.36
N ASP A 129 21.17 -4.76 18.98
CA ASP A 129 21.21 -3.87 20.15
C ASP A 129 21.29 -2.42 19.66
N TYR A 130 20.15 -1.71 19.65
CA TYR A 130 20.04 -0.36 19.12
C TYR A 130 19.77 0.67 20.20
N ALA A 131 20.65 1.67 20.29
CA ALA A 131 20.53 2.79 21.19
C ALA A 131 19.70 3.90 20.53
N LEU A 132 18.54 4.19 21.07
CA LEU A 132 17.62 5.20 20.54
C LEU A 132 17.69 6.49 21.36
N ASN A 133 18.14 7.58 20.73
CA ASN A 133 18.35 8.90 21.35
C ASN A 133 17.30 9.94 20.96
N LYS A 134 16.18 9.52 20.38
CA LYS A 134 15.09 10.38 19.95
C LYS A 134 13.74 9.75 20.26
N SER A 135 12.70 10.56 20.33
CA SER A 135 11.32 10.08 20.51
C SER A 135 10.81 9.48 19.21
N VAL A 136 10.11 8.34 19.27
CA VAL A 136 9.48 7.71 18.12
C VAL A 136 8.22 6.97 18.52
N ILE A 137 7.30 6.82 17.57
CA ILE A 137 6.17 5.90 17.64
C ILE A 137 6.42 4.82 16.59
N ILE A 138 6.52 3.56 17.01
CA ILE A 138 6.68 2.43 16.10
C ILE A 138 5.44 1.54 16.23
N SER A 139 4.73 1.29 15.15
CA SER A 139 3.50 0.51 15.17
C SER A 139 3.46 -0.53 14.05
N GLY A 140 2.91 -1.71 14.35
CA GLY A 140 2.53 -2.68 13.32
C GLY A 140 1.26 -2.22 12.62
N TYR A 141 1.22 -2.33 11.29
CA TYR A 141 0.08 -1.94 10.48
C TYR A 141 -1.17 -2.81 10.77
N ASP A 142 -0.97 -4.11 10.81
CA ASP A 142 -2.07 -5.07 11.01
C ASP A 142 -1.96 -5.78 12.36
N LYS A 143 -2.99 -5.63 13.19
CA LYS A 143 -3.08 -6.32 14.49
C LYS A 143 -3.24 -7.84 14.37
N ALA A 144 -3.80 -8.31 13.26
CA ALA A 144 -3.99 -9.74 13.02
C ALA A 144 -2.69 -10.40 12.53
N ASN A 145 -1.76 -9.62 11.97
CA ASN A 145 -0.48 -10.06 11.46
C ASN A 145 0.64 -9.12 11.92
N MET A 146 0.93 -9.17 13.22
CA MET A 146 1.91 -8.28 13.85
C MET A 146 3.32 -8.57 13.36
N PRO A 147 4.07 -7.53 12.94
CA PRO A 147 5.48 -7.66 12.60
C PRO A 147 6.32 -8.06 13.83
N THR A 148 7.43 -8.75 13.58
CA THR A 148 8.38 -9.14 14.63
C THR A 148 9.67 -8.35 14.49
N ILE A 149 10.14 -7.75 15.60
CA ILE A 149 11.45 -7.12 15.70
C ILE A 149 12.36 -8.03 16.52
N TYR A 150 13.52 -8.36 15.95
CA TYR A 150 14.60 -9.12 16.59
C TYR A 150 15.67 -8.17 17.08
N GLY A 151 15.93 -8.16 18.38
CA GLY A 151 16.93 -7.32 19.01
C GLY A 151 16.41 -6.61 20.25
N ARG A 152 17.12 -5.55 20.64
CA ARG A 152 16.83 -4.75 21.83
C ARG A 152 16.83 -3.27 21.46
N LEU A 153 15.82 -2.55 21.93
CA LEU A 153 15.75 -1.10 21.86
C LEU A 153 16.16 -0.53 23.22
N GLN A 154 17.23 0.27 23.25
CA GLN A 154 17.74 0.87 24.47
C GLN A 154 17.50 2.39 24.42
N PRO A 155 16.58 2.93 25.24
CA PRO A 155 16.38 4.37 25.31
C PRO A 155 17.61 5.09 25.87
N GLU A 156 18.02 6.18 25.23
CA GLU A 156 19.06 7.09 25.70
C GLU A 156 18.47 8.44 26.11
N ALA A 157 19.31 9.32 26.66
CA ALA A 157 18.91 10.60 27.26
C ALA A 157 18.14 11.56 26.32
N GLY A 158 18.25 11.39 24.98
CA GLY A 158 17.50 12.17 24.01
C GLY A 158 16.06 11.67 23.75
N ALA A 159 15.76 10.44 24.12
CA ALA A 159 14.45 9.83 23.89
C ALA A 159 13.49 10.15 25.04
N SER A 160 12.67 11.18 24.86
CA SER A 160 11.69 11.59 25.88
C SER A 160 10.40 10.76 25.84
N SER A 161 10.08 10.11 24.70
CA SER A 161 8.92 9.23 24.55
C SER A 161 9.18 8.15 23.50
N ILE A 162 8.94 6.91 23.85
CA ILE A 162 8.95 5.79 22.92
C ILE A 162 7.63 5.05 23.07
N GLU A 163 6.89 4.94 21.98
CA GLU A 163 5.63 4.22 21.94
C GLU A 163 5.73 3.05 20.95
N ILE A 164 5.33 1.86 21.39
CA ILE A 164 5.39 0.63 20.57
C ILE A 164 4.03 -0.04 20.60
N ASN A 165 3.43 -0.21 19.43
CA ASN A 165 2.08 -0.73 19.29
C ASN A 165 2.02 -1.90 18.28
N ASN A 166 1.31 -2.97 18.61
CA ASN A 166 1.06 -4.10 17.70
C ASN A 166 2.33 -4.71 17.08
N ILE A 167 3.38 -4.89 17.88
CA ILE A 167 4.68 -5.45 17.48
C ILE A 167 5.05 -6.56 18.43
N ILE A 168 5.64 -7.62 17.91
CA ILE A 168 6.27 -8.69 18.68
C ILE A 168 7.77 -8.37 18.77
N PHE A 169 8.27 -8.22 20.00
CA PHE A 169 9.72 -8.11 20.25
C PHE A 169 10.31 -9.45 20.66
N ARG A 170 11.43 -9.81 20.04
CA ARG A 170 12.24 -10.97 20.41
C ARG A 170 13.68 -10.54 20.64
N GLY A 171 14.28 -10.98 21.75
CA GLY A 171 15.66 -10.66 22.13
C GLY A 171 16.73 -11.46 21.38
N ASP A 172 16.33 -12.41 20.55
CA ASP A 172 17.18 -13.32 19.77
C ASP A 172 17.21 -12.90 18.29
N THR A 173 18.20 -13.38 17.55
CA THR A 173 18.29 -13.19 16.10
C THR A 173 17.44 -14.24 15.36
N PRO A 174 16.92 -13.94 14.16
CA PRO A 174 16.17 -14.90 13.34
C PRO A 174 17.02 -16.17 13.09
N GLY A 175 16.46 -17.34 13.39
CA GLY A 175 17.15 -18.63 13.18
C GLY A 175 18.06 -19.09 14.32
N ALA A 176 18.17 -18.36 15.42
CA ALA A 176 18.71 -18.91 16.65
C ALA A 176 17.70 -19.95 17.19
N GLU A 177 18.05 -21.21 17.20
CA GLU A 177 17.29 -22.23 17.91
C GLU A 177 17.20 -21.80 19.37
N GLU A 178 15.99 -21.87 19.92
CA GLU A 178 15.75 -21.66 21.35
C GLU A 178 16.67 -22.61 22.13
N LEU A 179 17.79 -22.10 22.60
CA LEU A 179 18.54 -22.79 23.66
C LEU A 179 17.65 -22.72 24.91
N VAL A 180 16.78 -23.69 25.06
CA VAL A 180 16.07 -23.96 26.29
C VAL A 180 17.13 -24.32 27.32
N SER A 181 17.70 -23.35 28.02
CA SER A 181 18.47 -23.56 29.21
C SER A 181 17.46 -23.89 30.32
N ASN A 182 17.26 -25.17 30.53
CA ASN A 182 16.66 -25.67 31.76
C ASN A 182 17.64 -25.37 32.89
N PHE A 183 17.26 -24.45 33.78
CA PHE A 183 17.80 -24.35 35.13
C PHE A 183 16.70 -24.62 36.14
#